data_ade56f506b0a74455631d80079bd8f76
#
_entry.id   ade56f506b0a74455631d80079bd8f76
#
_cell.length_a   1.000
_cell.length_b   1.000
_cell.length_c   1.000
_cell.angle_alpha   90.00
_cell.angle_beta   90.00
_cell.angle_gamma   90.00
#
_symmetry.space_group_name_H-M   'P 1'
#
loop_
_entity.id
_entity.type
_entity.pdbx_description
1 polymer ?
#
loop_
_entity_poly.entity_id
_entity_poly.type
_entity_poly.pdbx_seq_one_letter_code
_entity_poly.pdbx_strand_id
1 'polypeptide(L)'
;MVPLPDYRPKQMSLGPLETEILHIIWELGSVTVKDVHDRILADPNRELAYTSVTTVLRRLTEKGWLACDKEGRAFYWRPLVTQEQAQAIDAHEKLHRFLAVSNPDVVAAFADSLDYASCQQLEAIAQRIQAARRQREKK
;
A
#
# COMPACT_ATOMS: atom_id res chain seq x y z
N MET A 1 -7.12 -4.10 -14.92
CA MET A 1 -7.16 -2.79 -14.24
C MET A 1 -7.67 -2.95 -12.81
N VAL A 2 -6.91 -2.46 -11.84
CA VAL A 2 -7.31 -2.53 -10.44
C VAL A 2 -8.11 -1.27 -10.09
N PRO A 3 -9.41 -1.39 -9.80
CA PRO A 3 -10.19 -0.23 -9.39
C PRO A 3 -9.82 0.19 -7.97
N LEU A 4 -10.02 1.47 -7.66
CA LEU A 4 -9.90 1.93 -6.29
C LEU A 4 -10.97 1.25 -5.44
N PRO A 5 -10.60 0.64 -4.29
CA PRO A 5 -11.58 0.00 -3.43
C PRO A 5 -12.46 1.04 -2.73
N ASP A 6 -13.69 0.66 -2.42
CA ASP A 6 -14.57 1.49 -1.59
C ASP A 6 -14.04 1.61 -0.17
N TYR A 7 -13.42 0.53 0.33
CA TYR A 7 -12.82 0.52 1.65
C TYR A 7 -11.40 1.07 1.59
N ARG A 8 -11.04 1.90 2.56
CA ARG A 8 -9.68 2.44 2.72
C ARG A 8 -9.25 2.30 4.18
N PRO A 9 -7.98 1.95 4.43
CA PRO A 9 -7.45 1.98 5.79
C PRO A 9 -7.57 3.36 6.42
N LYS A 10 -7.81 3.40 7.71
CA LYS A 10 -7.98 4.66 8.45
C LYS A 10 -6.71 5.50 8.48
N GLN A 11 -5.55 4.85 8.55
CA GLN A 11 -4.25 5.50 8.55
C GLN A 11 -3.36 4.86 7.49
N MET A 12 -2.98 5.66 6.49
CA MET A 12 -2.15 5.18 5.38
C MET A 12 -0.66 5.15 5.72
N SER A 13 -0.23 5.91 6.73
CA SER A 13 1.19 5.98 7.09
C SER A 13 1.62 4.72 7.83
N LEU A 14 2.65 4.06 7.30
CA LEU A 14 3.21 2.83 7.84
C LEU A 14 4.70 2.99 8.12
N GLY A 15 5.14 2.45 9.27
CA GLY A 15 6.56 2.35 9.58
C GLY A 15 7.24 1.22 8.79
N PRO A 16 8.58 1.13 8.82
CA PRO A 16 9.31 0.11 8.08
C PRO A 16 8.92 -1.32 8.45
N LEU A 17 8.79 -1.63 9.73
CA LEU A 17 8.41 -2.97 10.18
C LEU A 17 6.96 -3.29 9.86
N GLU A 18 6.06 -2.32 9.98
CA GLU A 18 4.67 -2.48 9.58
C GLU A 18 4.56 -2.82 8.10
N THR A 19 5.32 -2.12 7.25
CA THR A 19 5.35 -2.36 5.81
C THR A 19 5.89 -3.76 5.51
N GLU A 20 6.98 -4.16 6.15
CA GLU A 20 7.57 -5.49 5.97
C GLU A 20 6.58 -6.59 6.32
N ILE A 21 5.93 -6.48 7.46
CA ILE A 21 4.98 -7.49 7.93
C ILE A 21 3.75 -7.54 7.02
N LEU A 22 3.27 -6.39 6.57
CA LEU A 22 2.14 -6.34 5.64
C LEU A 22 2.47 -7.04 4.31
N HIS A 23 3.69 -6.86 3.79
CA HIS A 23 4.13 -7.58 2.59
C HIS A 23 4.14 -9.10 2.81
N ILE A 24 4.59 -9.56 3.98
CA ILE A 24 4.56 -10.98 4.31
C ILE A 24 3.12 -11.50 4.30
N ILE A 25 2.19 -10.75 4.86
CA ILE A 25 0.79 -11.14 4.91
C ILE A 25 0.19 -11.21 3.51
N TRP A 26 0.53 -10.27 2.64
CA TRP A 26 0.06 -10.33 1.25
C TRP A 26 0.57 -11.57 0.52
N GLU A 27 1.80 -12.03 0.83
CA GLU A 27 2.32 -13.28 0.24
C GLU A 27 1.63 -14.52 0.79
N LEU A 28 1.38 -14.56 2.10
CA LEU A 28 0.90 -15.76 2.79
C LEU A 28 -0.63 -15.83 2.90
N GLY A 29 -1.32 -14.69 2.83
CA GLY A 29 -2.75 -14.61 2.99
C GLY A 29 -3.16 -14.44 4.44
N SER A 30 -3.87 -15.41 5.03
CA SER A 30 -4.24 -15.39 6.44
C SER A 30 -3.11 -15.99 7.27
N VAL A 31 -2.64 -15.28 8.30
CA VAL A 31 -1.44 -15.66 9.06
C VAL A 31 -1.67 -15.61 10.56
N THR A 32 -0.89 -16.45 11.29
CA THR A 32 -0.74 -16.34 12.74
C THR A 32 0.51 -15.50 13.06
N VAL A 33 0.66 -15.11 14.32
CA VAL A 33 1.89 -14.43 14.79
C VAL A 33 3.12 -15.30 14.50
N LYS A 34 3.00 -16.61 14.74
CA LYS A 34 4.08 -17.57 14.52
C LYS A 34 4.51 -17.58 13.04
N ASP A 35 3.56 -17.59 12.11
CA ASP A 35 3.86 -17.60 10.67
C ASP A 35 4.72 -16.40 10.27
N VAL A 36 4.36 -15.22 10.75
CA VAL A 36 5.09 -13.99 10.44
C VAL A 36 6.46 -14.00 11.12
N HIS A 37 6.50 -14.37 12.39
CA HIS A 37 7.75 -14.43 13.15
C HIS A 37 8.74 -15.41 12.53
N ASP A 38 8.29 -16.63 12.18
CA ASP A 38 9.13 -17.63 11.53
C ASP A 38 9.67 -17.12 10.19
N ARG A 39 8.84 -16.42 9.42
CA ARG A 39 9.25 -15.87 8.12
C ARG A 39 10.37 -14.82 8.30
N ILE A 40 10.27 -13.94 9.27
CA ILE A 40 11.27 -12.92 9.53
C ILE A 40 12.58 -13.56 10.02
N LEU A 41 12.47 -14.54 10.95
CA LEU A 41 13.63 -15.21 11.52
C LEU A 41 14.25 -16.26 10.58
N ALA A 42 13.65 -16.51 9.42
CA ALA A 42 14.30 -17.31 8.37
C ALA A 42 15.60 -16.66 7.91
N ASP A 43 15.73 -15.35 8.03
CA ASP A 43 17.00 -14.64 7.84
C ASP A 43 17.82 -14.78 9.12
N PRO A 44 18.99 -15.45 9.10
CA PRO A 44 19.79 -15.68 10.30
C PRO A 44 20.36 -14.39 10.90
N ASN A 45 20.36 -13.29 10.16
CA ASN A 45 20.86 -11.99 10.64
C ASN A 45 19.77 -11.15 11.31
N ARG A 46 18.53 -11.64 11.34
CA ARG A 46 17.40 -10.90 11.92
C ARG A 46 17.11 -11.40 13.33
N GLU A 47 16.94 -10.45 14.22
CA GLU A 47 16.45 -10.69 15.58
C GLU A 47 15.19 -9.85 15.76
N LEU A 48 14.11 -10.51 16.17
CA LEU A 48 12.84 -9.83 16.44
C LEU A 48 12.08 -10.62 17.47
N ALA A 49 11.62 -9.94 18.52
CA ALA A 49 10.82 -10.58 19.56
C ALA A 49 9.43 -10.94 19.02
N TYR A 50 8.91 -12.06 19.48
CA TYR A 50 7.55 -12.51 19.16
C TYR A 50 6.52 -11.43 19.51
N THR A 51 6.69 -10.80 20.69
CA THR A 51 5.81 -9.73 21.15
C THR A 51 5.84 -8.50 20.25
N SER A 52 6.97 -8.23 19.60
CA SER A 52 7.07 -7.12 18.64
C SER A 52 6.19 -7.38 17.42
N VAL A 53 6.16 -8.62 16.92
CA VAL A 53 5.28 -9.01 15.81
C VAL A 53 3.81 -8.82 16.24
N THR A 54 3.44 -9.28 17.42
CA THR A 54 2.07 -9.12 17.92
C THR A 54 1.67 -7.64 17.98
N THR A 55 2.56 -6.79 18.48
CA THR A 55 2.31 -5.36 18.58
C THR A 55 2.07 -4.74 17.19
N VAL A 56 2.90 -5.12 16.21
CA VAL A 56 2.74 -4.59 14.84
C VAL A 56 1.44 -5.07 14.21
N LEU A 57 1.08 -6.35 14.38
CA LEU A 57 -0.18 -6.88 13.87
C LEU A 57 -1.38 -6.14 14.46
N ARG A 58 -1.32 -5.83 15.75
CA ARG A 58 -2.37 -5.05 16.41
C ARG A 58 -2.45 -3.64 15.85
N ARG A 59 -1.30 -2.98 15.65
CA ARG A 59 -1.25 -1.63 15.08
C ARG A 59 -1.82 -1.60 13.66
N LEU A 60 -1.47 -2.58 12.83
CA LEU A 60 -2.00 -2.69 11.47
C LEU A 60 -3.51 -2.90 11.48
N THR A 61 -4.02 -3.66 12.45
CA THR A 61 -5.46 -3.86 12.62
C THR A 61 -6.14 -2.55 13.01
N GLU A 62 -5.56 -1.81 13.95
CA GLU A 62 -6.09 -0.52 14.40
C GLU A 62 -6.08 0.53 13.28
N LYS A 63 -5.05 0.51 12.42
CA LYS A 63 -4.94 1.40 11.27
C LYS A 63 -5.88 1.01 10.13
N GLY A 64 -6.51 -0.15 10.20
CA GLY A 64 -7.49 -0.60 9.22
C GLY A 64 -6.93 -1.38 8.05
N TRP A 65 -5.69 -1.91 8.16
CA TRP A 65 -5.06 -2.72 7.11
C TRP A 65 -5.40 -4.19 7.22
N LEU A 66 -5.64 -4.66 8.45
CA LEU A 66 -5.87 -6.07 8.74
C LEU A 66 -7.16 -6.26 9.51
N ALA A 67 -7.75 -7.45 9.35
CA ALA A 67 -8.78 -7.97 10.23
C ALA A 67 -8.21 -9.15 11.00
N CYS A 68 -8.58 -9.26 12.27
CA CYS A 68 -8.19 -10.38 13.12
C CYS A 68 -9.40 -11.28 13.32
N ASP A 69 -9.26 -12.54 12.92
CA ASP A 69 -10.30 -13.55 13.09
C ASP A 69 -9.85 -14.57 14.11
N LYS A 70 -10.75 -14.99 14.98
CA LYS A 70 -10.44 -16.03 15.97
C LYS A 70 -11.07 -17.35 15.52
N GLU A 71 -10.22 -18.39 15.37
CA GLU A 71 -10.67 -19.74 15.08
C GLU A 71 -10.20 -20.67 16.20
N GLY A 72 -11.13 -21.17 16.99
CA GLY A 72 -10.79 -21.96 18.17
C GLY A 72 -10.00 -21.14 19.16
N ARG A 73 -8.73 -21.54 19.44
CA ARG A 73 -7.82 -20.83 20.33
C ARG A 73 -6.79 -19.99 19.61
N ALA A 74 -6.82 -19.98 18.26
CA ALA A 74 -5.85 -19.28 17.45
C ALA A 74 -6.43 -18.00 16.88
N PHE A 75 -5.57 -16.99 16.74
CA PHE A 75 -5.90 -15.74 16.05
C PHE A 75 -5.21 -15.72 14.70
N TYR A 76 -5.97 -15.32 13.68
CA TYR A 76 -5.48 -15.18 12.32
C TYR A 76 -5.70 -13.74 11.84
N TRP A 77 -4.68 -13.18 11.19
CA TRP A 77 -4.76 -11.85 10.61
C TRP A 77 -4.79 -11.98 9.10
N ARG A 78 -5.71 -11.26 8.47
CA ARG A 78 -5.84 -11.25 7.00
C ARG A 78 -5.88 -9.81 6.50
N PRO A 79 -5.41 -9.56 5.25
CA PRO A 79 -5.43 -8.22 4.71
C PRO A 79 -6.85 -7.81 4.31
N LEU A 80 -7.20 -6.54 4.57
CA LEU A 80 -8.46 -5.96 4.15
C LEU A 80 -8.38 -5.35 2.75
N VAL A 81 -7.16 -5.06 2.27
CA VAL A 81 -6.90 -4.59 0.92
C VAL A 81 -5.78 -5.41 0.33
N THR A 82 -5.81 -5.62 -1.00
CA THR A 82 -4.72 -6.29 -1.69
C THR A 82 -3.53 -5.34 -1.85
N GLN A 83 -2.38 -5.88 -2.21
CA GLN A 83 -1.20 -5.07 -2.49
C GLN A 83 -1.46 -4.08 -3.62
N GLU A 84 -2.12 -4.53 -4.68
CA GLU A 84 -2.47 -3.69 -5.83
C GLU A 84 -3.45 -2.59 -5.45
N GLN A 85 -4.44 -2.91 -4.62
CA GLN A 85 -5.37 -1.90 -4.10
C GLN A 85 -4.66 -0.86 -3.25
N ALA A 86 -3.72 -1.30 -2.40
CA ALA A 86 -2.94 -0.38 -1.56
C ALA A 86 -2.08 0.55 -2.42
N GLN A 87 -1.45 0.02 -3.47
CA GLN A 87 -0.66 0.82 -4.42
C GLN A 87 -1.54 1.84 -5.14
N ALA A 88 -2.75 1.44 -5.55
CA ALA A 88 -3.68 2.32 -6.24
C ALA A 88 -4.14 3.48 -5.33
N ILE A 89 -4.45 3.18 -4.07
CA ILE A 89 -4.84 4.20 -3.09
C ILE A 89 -3.70 5.19 -2.85
N ASP A 90 -2.48 4.67 -2.64
CA ASP A 90 -1.30 5.51 -2.38
C ASP A 90 -0.98 6.41 -3.57
N ALA A 91 -1.01 5.86 -4.78
CA ALA A 91 -0.78 6.63 -6.01
C ALA A 91 -1.83 7.72 -6.19
N HIS A 92 -3.10 7.40 -5.94
CA HIS A 92 -4.21 8.36 -6.03
C HIS A 92 -4.02 9.52 -5.06
N GLU A 93 -3.65 9.24 -3.81
CA GLU A 93 -3.43 10.28 -2.81
C GLU A 93 -2.25 11.17 -3.15
N LYS A 94 -1.15 10.58 -3.64
CA LYS A 94 0.04 11.34 -4.06
C LYS A 94 -0.28 12.25 -5.23
N LEU A 95 -0.99 11.76 -6.23
CA LEU A 95 -1.41 12.56 -7.37
C LEU A 95 -2.35 13.68 -6.93
N HIS A 96 -3.29 13.38 -6.06
CA HIS A 96 -4.26 14.35 -5.58
C HIS A 96 -3.57 15.51 -4.84
N ARG A 97 -2.56 15.18 -4.01
CA ARG A 97 -1.77 16.21 -3.32
C ARG A 97 -0.96 17.04 -4.30
N PHE A 98 -0.39 16.43 -5.34
CA PHE A 98 0.33 17.16 -6.38
C PHE A 98 -0.59 18.09 -7.14
N LEU A 99 -1.78 17.62 -7.52
CA LEU A 99 -2.75 18.43 -8.27
C LEU A 99 -3.31 19.59 -7.43
N ALA A 100 -3.24 19.50 -6.10
CA ALA A 100 -3.64 20.58 -5.22
C ALA A 100 -2.63 21.74 -5.18
N VAL A 101 -1.40 21.51 -5.67
CA VAL A 101 -0.38 22.55 -5.76
C VAL A 101 -0.74 23.50 -6.89
N SER A 102 -1.01 24.77 -6.58
CA SER A 102 -1.40 25.78 -7.57
C SER A 102 -0.30 26.79 -7.85
N ASN A 103 0.86 26.68 -7.18
CA ASN A 103 1.96 27.60 -7.34
C ASN A 103 2.75 27.27 -8.63
N PRO A 104 2.78 28.18 -9.64
CA PRO A 104 3.48 27.92 -10.90
C PRO A 104 4.99 27.66 -10.72
N ASP A 105 5.63 28.30 -9.74
CA ASP A 105 7.06 28.11 -9.49
C ASP A 105 7.38 26.69 -9.01
N VAL A 106 6.52 26.10 -8.21
CA VAL A 106 6.66 24.71 -7.73
C VAL A 106 6.47 23.75 -8.91
N VAL A 107 5.48 23.99 -9.75
CA VAL A 107 5.23 23.17 -10.94
C VAL A 107 6.42 23.26 -11.92
N ALA A 108 6.96 24.47 -12.13
CA ALA A 108 8.12 24.66 -12.99
C ALA A 108 9.36 23.92 -12.44
N ALA A 109 9.60 24.02 -11.13
CA ALA A 109 10.72 23.32 -10.49
C ALA A 109 10.58 21.79 -10.65
N PHE A 110 9.36 21.27 -10.52
CA PHE A 110 9.08 19.84 -10.73
C PHE A 110 9.36 19.45 -12.17
N ALA A 111 8.91 20.26 -13.14
CA ALA A 111 9.13 20.01 -14.57
C ALA A 111 10.63 19.98 -14.91
N ASP A 112 11.39 20.93 -14.34
CA ASP A 112 12.84 21.01 -14.57
C ASP A 112 13.59 19.82 -13.98
N SER A 113 13.04 19.19 -12.93
CA SER A 113 13.67 18.03 -12.28
C SER A 113 13.48 16.72 -13.08
N LEU A 114 12.56 16.69 -14.04
CA LEU A 114 12.26 15.49 -14.79
C LEU A 114 13.23 15.30 -15.96
N ASP A 115 13.76 14.08 -16.09
CA ASP A 115 14.51 13.71 -17.27
C ASP A 115 13.54 13.33 -18.41
N TYR A 116 14.12 13.10 -19.61
CA TYR A 116 13.32 12.77 -20.79
C TYR A 116 12.50 11.48 -20.61
N ALA A 117 13.09 10.46 -20.01
CA ALA A 117 12.43 9.18 -19.79
C ALA A 117 11.23 9.32 -18.85
N SER A 118 11.38 10.11 -17.77
CA SER A 118 10.28 10.36 -16.84
C SER A 118 9.14 11.14 -17.47
N CYS A 119 9.46 12.13 -18.33
CA CYS A 119 8.44 12.88 -19.07
C CYS A 119 7.65 11.96 -20.00
N GLN A 120 8.33 11.07 -20.73
CA GLN A 120 7.65 10.11 -21.61
C GLN A 120 6.76 9.15 -20.83
N GLN A 121 7.24 8.71 -19.67
CA GLN A 121 6.47 7.83 -18.80
C GLN A 121 5.19 8.48 -18.30
N LEU A 122 5.28 9.76 -17.91
CA LEU A 122 4.10 10.53 -17.49
C LEU A 122 3.10 10.73 -18.62
N GLU A 123 3.58 11.03 -19.83
CA GLU A 123 2.71 11.15 -21.00
C GLU A 123 1.98 9.85 -21.30
N ALA A 124 2.67 8.72 -21.22
CA ALA A 124 2.07 7.40 -21.43
C ALA A 124 0.97 7.10 -20.40
N ILE A 125 1.22 7.44 -19.14
CA ILE A 125 0.24 7.27 -18.07
C ILE A 125 -0.97 8.16 -18.30
N ALA A 126 -0.75 9.43 -18.67
CA ALA A 126 -1.83 10.38 -18.95
C ALA A 126 -2.71 9.88 -20.10
N GLN A 127 -2.10 9.35 -21.17
CA GLN A 127 -2.84 8.78 -22.28
C GLN A 127 -3.68 7.59 -21.88
N ARG A 128 -3.15 6.71 -21.02
CA ARG A 128 -3.92 5.56 -20.51
C ARG A 128 -5.11 5.99 -19.68
N ILE A 129 -4.94 7.01 -18.84
CA ILE A 129 -6.02 7.56 -18.03
C ILE A 129 -7.12 8.13 -18.93
N GLN A 130 -6.75 8.90 -19.95
CA GLN A 130 -7.72 9.48 -20.89
C GLN A 130 -8.47 8.39 -21.67
N ALA A 131 -7.76 7.36 -22.13
CA ALA A 131 -8.38 6.24 -22.84
C ALA A 131 -9.37 5.48 -21.95
N ALA A 132 -9.02 5.24 -20.70
CA ALA A 132 -9.89 4.55 -19.74
C ALA A 132 -11.15 5.38 -19.46
N ARG A 133 -11.03 6.70 -19.33
CA ARG A 133 -12.18 7.60 -19.14
C ARG A 133 -13.12 7.59 -20.34
N ARG A 134 -12.57 7.63 -21.56
CA ARG A 134 -13.37 7.58 -22.78
C ARG A 134 -14.20 6.30 -22.86
N GLN A 135 -13.63 5.16 -22.47
CA GLN A 135 -14.37 3.90 -22.46
C GLN A 135 -15.50 3.90 -21.45
N ARG A 136 -15.30 4.55 -20.29
CA ARG A 136 -16.36 4.70 -19.29
C ARG A 136 -17.51 5.57 -19.80
N GLU A 137 -17.20 6.62 -20.53
CA GLU A 137 -18.20 7.55 -21.06
C GLU A 137 -19.06 6.92 -22.16
N LYS A 138 -18.55 5.87 -22.82
CA LYS A 138 -19.28 5.15 -23.89
C LYS A 138 -20.22 4.07 -23.38
N LYS A 139 -20.24 3.79 -22.09
CA LYS A 139 -21.14 2.78 -21.52
C LYS A 139 -22.41 3.39 -20.95
#